data_8cebd887271decc98243552c6ad43c8c
#
_entry.id   8cebd887271decc98243552c6ad43c8c
#
_cell.length_a   1.000
_cell.length_b   1.000
_cell.length_c   1.000
_cell.angle_alpha   90.00
_cell.angle_beta   90.00
_cell.angle_gamma   90.00
#
_symmetry.space_group_name_H-M   'P 1'
#
loop_
_entity.id
_entity.type
_entity.pdbx_description
1 polymer ?
#
loop_
_entity_poly.entity_id
_entity_poly.type
_entity_poly.pdbx_seq_one_letter_code
_entity_poly.pdbx_strand_id
1 'polypeptide(L)'
;VLASVAIGVQAKASSENDRQMCTWGSEIAAQAQQSKLSGVTLYTARKRLQARKFPKPWMRMTALGITEQTYDSRSRLKPAAIRQTYLEQCMQHAVSRR
;
A
#
# COMPACT_ATOMS: atom_id res chain seq x y z
N VAL A 1 -17.79 27.66 14.15
CA VAL A 1 -18.25 26.33 14.55
C VAL A 1 -18.76 25.55 13.35
N LEU A 2 -19.66 26.19 12.56
CA LEU A 2 -20.20 25.54 11.37
C LEU A 2 -19.12 25.28 10.33
N ALA A 3 -18.17 26.20 10.18
CA ALA A 3 -17.08 26.04 9.25
C ALA A 3 -16.20 24.84 9.63
N SER A 4 -15.97 24.62 10.92
CA SER A 4 -15.19 23.49 11.39
C SER A 4 -15.88 22.17 11.04
N VAL A 5 -17.20 22.12 11.18
CA VAL A 5 -17.96 20.91 10.86
C VAL A 5 -17.86 20.62 9.36
N ALA A 6 -17.99 21.65 8.52
CA ALA A 6 -17.88 21.45 7.07
C ALA A 6 -16.51 20.95 6.67
N ILE A 7 -15.45 21.52 7.26
CA ILE A 7 -14.07 21.09 6.98
C ILE A 7 -13.88 19.63 7.42
N GLY A 8 -14.45 19.25 8.56
CA GLY A 8 -14.38 17.88 9.05
C GLY A 8 -15.02 16.89 8.10
N VAL A 9 -16.17 17.25 7.52
CA VAL A 9 -16.85 16.38 6.56
C VAL A 9 -16.00 16.18 5.31
N GLN A 10 -15.42 17.24 4.78
CA GLN A 10 -14.57 17.15 3.60
C GLN A 10 -13.33 16.30 3.85
N ALA A 11 -12.70 16.48 5.00
CA ALA A 11 -11.53 15.70 5.37
C ALA A 11 -11.89 14.22 5.50
N LYS A 12 -13.07 13.92 6.04
CA LYS A 12 -13.54 12.53 6.20
C LYS A 12 -13.74 11.86 4.85
N ALA A 13 -14.37 12.53 3.89
CA ALA A 13 -14.59 11.99 2.57
C ALA A 13 -13.27 11.68 1.87
N SER A 14 -12.31 12.61 1.94
CA SER A 14 -10.98 12.41 1.37
C SER A 14 -10.26 11.25 2.05
N SER A 15 -10.42 11.15 3.38
CA SER A 15 -9.77 10.08 4.15
C SER A 15 -10.27 8.71 3.76
N GLU A 16 -11.56 8.57 3.41
CA GLU A 16 -12.11 7.29 2.98
C GLU A 16 -11.49 6.85 1.66
N ASN A 17 -11.38 7.76 0.70
CA ASN A 17 -10.76 7.44 -0.58
C ASN A 17 -9.29 7.04 -0.37
N ASP A 18 -8.56 7.81 0.43
CA ASP A 18 -7.16 7.51 0.73
C ASP A 18 -7.05 6.18 1.47
N ARG A 19 -7.98 5.89 2.37
CA ARG A 19 -7.96 4.63 3.11
C ARG A 19 -8.10 3.44 2.17
N GLN A 20 -8.97 3.53 1.17
CA GLN A 20 -9.12 2.44 0.20
C GLN A 20 -7.81 2.20 -0.56
N MET A 21 -7.18 3.27 -1.00
CA MET A 21 -5.91 3.19 -1.72
C MET A 21 -4.81 2.62 -0.83
N CYS A 22 -4.72 3.12 0.40
CA CYS A 22 -3.69 2.67 1.34
C CYS A 22 -3.92 1.22 1.77
N THR A 23 -5.18 0.81 1.93
CA THR A 23 -5.51 -0.57 2.28
C THR A 23 -5.10 -1.51 1.17
N TRP A 24 -5.42 -1.16 -0.07
CA TRP A 24 -5.01 -1.98 -1.22
C TRP A 24 -3.48 -2.10 -1.28
N GLY A 25 -2.78 -0.97 -1.15
CA GLY A 25 -1.32 -0.98 -1.17
C GLY A 25 -0.72 -1.79 -0.04
N SER A 26 -1.32 -1.73 1.15
CA SER A 26 -0.84 -2.48 2.29
C SER A 26 -0.95 -3.99 2.07
N GLU A 27 -1.97 -4.43 1.34
CA GLU A 27 -2.10 -5.85 1.02
C GLU A 27 -1.06 -6.29 0.01
N ILE A 28 -0.74 -5.44 -0.96
CA ILE A 28 0.36 -5.72 -1.89
C ILE A 28 1.68 -5.84 -1.13
N ALA A 29 1.93 -4.94 -0.19
CA ALA A 29 3.16 -4.99 0.62
C ALA A 29 3.23 -6.26 1.46
N ALA A 30 2.11 -6.67 2.06
CA ALA A 30 2.06 -7.90 2.85
C ALA A 30 2.32 -9.13 1.98
N GLN A 31 1.75 -9.18 0.79
CA GLN A 31 1.99 -10.28 -0.14
C GLN A 31 3.45 -10.34 -0.57
N ALA A 32 4.05 -9.18 -0.83
CA ALA A 32 5.46 -9.12 -1.20
C ALA A 32 6.34 -9.63 -0.06
N GLN A 33 6.02 -9.23 1.17
CA GLN A 33 6.79 -9.69 2.33
C GLN A 33 6.65 -11.20 2.51
N GLN A 34 5.44 -11.73 2.33
CA GLN A 34 5.20 -13.17 2.41
C GLN A 34 6.07 -13.91 1.39
N SER A 35 6.09 -13.42 0.15
CA SER A 35 6.90 -14.02 -0.90
C SER A 35 8.38 -13.96 -0.57
N LYS A 36 8.85 -12.81 -0.08
CA LYS A 36 10.25 -12.62 0.31
C LYS A 36 10.65 -13.60 1.40
N LEU A 37 9.84 -13.71 2.45
CA LEU A 37 10.14 -14.61 3.57
C LEU A 37 10.06 -16.08 3.16
N SER A 38 9.27 -16.39 2.13
CA SER A 38 9.16 -17.76 1.61
C SER A 38 10.25 -18.13 0.61
N GLY A 39 11.17 -17.22 0.35
CA GLY A 39 12.28 -17.49 -0.57
C GLY A 39 11.99 -17.26 -2.04
N VAL A 40 10.84 -16.66 -2.37
CA VAL A 40 10.54 -16.29 -3.75
C VAL A 40 11.44 -15.11 -4.13
N THR A 41 12.11 -15.20 -5.29
CA THR A 41 12.98 -14.12 -5.73
C THR A 41 12.17 -12.92 -6.18
N LEU A 42 12.79 -11.75 -6.14
CA LEU A 42 12.15 -10.53 -6.66
C LEU A 42 11.79 -10.71 -8.14
N TYR A 43 12.65 -11.33 -8.89
CA TYR A 43 12.40 -11.60 -10.32
C TYR A 43 11.09 -12.34 -10.52
N THR A 44 10.89 -13.43 -9.77
CA THR A 44 9.68 -14.24 -9.86
C THR A 44 8.46 -13.47 -9.39
N ALA A 45 8.59 -12.73 -8.28
CA ALA A 45 7.49 -11.92 -7.75
C ALA A 45 7.05 -10.88 -8.78
N ARG A 46 8.00 -10.24 -9.45
CA ARG A 46 7.69 -9.25 -10.50
C ARG A 46 6.99 -9.90 -11.68
N LYS A 47 7.45 -11.08 -12.11
CA LYS A 47 6.81 -11.78 -13.23
C LYS A 47 5.36 -12.12 -12.93
N ARG A 48 5.09 -12.55 -11.70
CA ARG A 48 3.72 -12.86 -11.28
C ARG A 48 2.83 -11.63 -11.35
N LEU A 49 3.33 -10.48 -10.91
CA LEU A 49 2.57 -9.23 -10.97
C LEU A 49 2.35 -8.78 -12.41
N GLN A 50 3.35 -8.95 -13.27
CA GLN A 50 3.21 -8.58 -14.68
C GLN A 50 2.16 -9.42 -15.40
N ALA A 51 2.00 -10.68 -14.98
CA ALA A 51 0.99 -11.57 -15.56
C ALA A 51 -0.40 -11.37 -14.96
N ARG A 52 -0.48 -10.77 -13.76
CA ARG A 52 -1.74 -10.55 -13.06
C ARG A 52 -2.56 -9.47 -13.74
N LYS A 53 -3.87 -9.67 -13.81
CA LYS A 53 -4.77 -8.66 -14.36
C LYS A 53 -5.14 -7.64 -13.28
N PHE A 54 -4.96 -6.36 -13.60
CA PHE A 54 -5.35 -5.26 -12.74
C PHE A 54 -6.43 -4.44 -13.45
N PRO A 55 -7.42 -3.94 -12.71
CA PRO A 55 -8.48 -3.13 -13.32
C PRO A 55 -7.97 -1.87 -14.00
N LYS A 56 -6.87 -1.29 -13.51
CA LYS A 56 -6.32 -0.06 -14.07
C LYS A 56 -4.80 -0.19 -14.22
N PRO A 57 -4.23 0.39 -15.31
CA PRO A 57 -2.78 0.26 -15.56
C PRO A 57 -1.89 0.76 -14.42
N TRP A 58 -2.29 1.87 -13.75
CA TRP A 58 -1.47 2.43 -12.67
C TRP A 58 -1.33 1.46 -11.50
N MET A 59 -2.28 0.55 -11.34
CA MET A 59 -2.22 -0.42 -10.24
C MET A 59 -1.07 -1.39 -10.41
N ARG A 60 -0.81 -1.84 -11.65
CA ARG A 60 0.32 -2.73 -11.89
C ARG A 60 1.64 -2.03 -11.57
N MET A 61 1.82 -0.81 -12.02
CA MET A 61 3.04 -0.07 -11.76
C MET A 61 3.26 0.17 -10.27
N THR A 62 2.18 0.53 -9.59
CA THR A 62 2.23 0.76 -8.14
C THR A 62 2.56 -0.53 -7.41
N ALA A 63 1.94 -1.65 -7.80
CA ALA A 63 2.20 -2.94 -7.17
C ALA A 63 3.65 -3.37 -7.37
N LEU A 64 4.21 -3.15 -8.56
CA LEU A 64 5.62 -3.45 -8.81
C LEU A 64 6.53 -2.59 -7.94
N GLY A 65 6.24 -1.31 -7.83
CA GLY A 65 7.03 -0.40 -6.99
C GLY A 65 7.01 -0.80 -5.51
N ILE A 66 5.83 -1.10 -4.98
CA ILE A 66 5.68 -1.54 -3.59
C ILE A 66 6.46 -2.83 -3.37
N THR A 67 6.36 -3.77 -4.31
CA THR A 67 7.04 -5.06 -4.19
C THR A 67 8.55 -4.87 -4.19
N GLU A 68 9.09 -4.02 -5.08
CA GLU A 68 10.51 -3.74 -5.12
C GLU A 68 11.00 -3.12 -3.81
N GLN A 69 10.26 -2.15 -3.27
CA GLN A 69 10.61 -1.53 -1.99
C GLN A 69 10.60 -2.56 -0.86
N THR A 70 9.61 -3.44 -0.86
CA THR A 70 9.49 -4.45 0.18
C THR A 70 10.67 -5.42 0.13
N TYR A 71 11.07 -5.84 -1.06
CA TYR A 71 12.22 -6.74 -1.22
C TYR A 71 13.53 -6.05 -0.86
N ASP A 72 13.64 -4.77 -1.14
CA ASP A 72 14.83 -3.99 -0.82
C ASP A 72 14.97 -3.76 0.68
N SER A 73 13.88 -3.79 1.41
CA SER A 73 13.87 -3.63 2.86
C SER A 73 14.54 -4.82 3.52
N ARG A 74 15.30 -4.56 4.59
CA ARG A 74 15.93 -5.62 5.39
C ARG A 74 15.00 -6.16 6.47
N SER A 75 13.77 -5.65 6.54
CA SER A 75 12.83 -6.07 7.54
C SER A 75 12.43 -7.53 7.36
N ARG A 76 12.39 -8.26 8.47
CA ARG A 76 11.91 -9.64 8.49
C ARG A 76 10.62 -9.75 9.28
N LEU A 77 9.93 -8.64 9.44
CA LEU A 77 8.64 -8.62 10.12
C LEU A 77 7.63 -9.50 9.38
N LYS A 78 6.67 -10.01 10.13
CA LYS A 78 5.59 -10.81 9.55
C LYS A 78 4.76 -9.96 8.58
N PRO A 79 4.14 -10.59 7.57
CA PRO A 79 3.32 -9.85 6.60
C PRO A 79 2.24 -8.99 7.25
N ALA A 80 1.62 -9.45 8.35
CA ALA A 80 0.61 -8.66 9.04
C ALA A 80 1.20 -7.36 9.61
N ALA A 81 2.43 -7.42 10.13
CA ALA A 81 3.10 -6.22 10.66
C ALA A 81 3.48 -5.26 9.53
N ILE A 82 3.91 -5.79 8.40
CA ILE A 82 4.22 -4.98 7.22
C ILE A 82 2.95 -4.28 6.72
N ARG A 83 1.83 -5.00 6.67
CA ARG A 83 0.54 -4.41 6.28
C ARG A 83 0.18 -3.24 7.18
N GLN A 84 0.28 -3.44 8.50
CA GLN A 84 -0.05 -2.42 9.47
C GLN A 84 0.84 -1.18 9.30
N THR A 85 2.14 -1.37 9.21
CA THR A 85 3.10 -0.28 9.08
C THR A 85 2.87 0.49 7.79
N TYR A 86 2.68 -0.22 6.70
CA TYR A 86 2.42 0.42 5.41
C TYR A 86 1.14 1.26 5.47
N LEU A 87 0.08 0.68 6.02
CA LEU A 87 -1.20 1.38 6.12
C LEU A 87 -1.06 2.67 6.94
N GLU A 88 -0.39 2.58 8.09
CA GLU A 88 -0.20 3.74 8.97
C GLU A 88 0.60 4.84 8.26
N GLN A 89 1.72 4.48 7.65
CA GLN A 89 2.57 5.45 6.97
C GLN A 89 1.87 6.04 5.75
N CYS A 90 1.14 5.23 5.01
CA CYS A 90 0.39 5.69 3.86
C CYS A 90 -0.68 6.70 4.26
N MET A 91 -1.42 6.42 5.33
CA MET A 91 -2.47 7.32 5.81
C MET A 91 -1.87 8.62 6.33
N GLN A 92 -0.75 8.56 7.05
CA GLN A 92 -0.07 9.77 7.52
C GLN A 92 0.38 10.64 6.36
N HIS A 93 0.93 10.03 5.33
CA HIS A 93 1.38 10.76 4.15
C HIS A 93 0.20 11.41 3.43
N ALA A 94 -0.91 10.71 3.30
CA ALA A 94 -2.10 11.23 2.65
C ALA A 94 -2.67 12.44 3.41
N VAL A 95 -2.68 12.37 4.75
CA VAL A 95 -3.17 13.48 5.58
C VAL A 95 -2.25 14.68 5.46
N SER A 96 -0.93 14.49 5.45
CA SER A 96 0.01 15.61 5.42
C SER A 96 0.02 16.34 4.09
N ARG A 97 -0.51 15.74 3.02
CA ARG A 97 -0.63 16.42 1.73
C ARG A 97 -1.83 17.36 1.66
N ARG A 98 -2.68 17.37 2.65
CA ARG A 98 -3.84 18.26 2.73
C ARG A 98 -3.51 19.45 3.61
#